data_487494a5ee9eb3dd8e74be41b02336fb
#
_entry.id   487494a5ee9eb3dd8e74be41b02336fb
#
_cell.length_a   1.000
_cell.length_b   1.000
_cell.length_c   1.000
_cell.angle_alpha   90.00
_cell.angle_beta   90.00
_cell.angle_gamma   90.00
#
_symmetry.space_group_name_H-M   'P 1'
#
loop_
_entity.id
_entity.type
_entity.pdbx_description
1 polymer ?
#
loop_
_entity_poly.entity_id
_entity_poly.type
_entity_poly.pdbx_seq_one_letter_code
_entity_poly.pdbx_strand_id
1 'polypeptide(L)'
;MARLAAKARCNYYPLPDREAELIRSCLAFADQPFTALDPCAGEGRAMAVITESSPAIRYGIELDSYRAEAASKVLDHVIQGDALNAHARVESFGLTYCNPRQRAGCNRLIRTTQHARAHLRRRPG
;
A
#
# COMPACT_ATOMS: atom_id res chain seq x y z
N MET A 1 23.51 -16.42 3.67
CA MET A 1 23.86 -15.17 4.41
C MET A 1 23.46 -13.92 3.64
N ALA A 2 23.73 -13.80 2.35
CA ALA A 2 23.31 -12.62 1.55
C ALA A 2 21.78 -12.38 1.48
N ARG A 3 20.94 -13.41 1.54
CA ARG A 3 19.48 -13.30 1.53
C ARG A 3 18.87 -12.66 2.79
N LEU A 4 19.48 -12.89 3.95
CA LEU A 4 19.03 -12.26 5.20
C LEU A 4 19.38 -10.76 5.26
N ALA A 5 20.53 -10.39 4.74
CA ALA A 5 20.96 -9.00 4.62
C ALA A 5 20.08 -8.20 3.64
N ALA A 6 19.62 -8.82 2.54
CA ALA A 6 18.71 -8.20 1.59
C ALA A 6 17.28 -8.01 2.15
N LYS A 7 16.79 -8.97 2.95
CA LYS A 7 15.50 -8.82 3.66
C LYS A 7 15.53 -7.71 4.73
N ALA A 8 16.67 -7.53 5.38
CA ALA A 8 16.87 -6.47 6.36
C ALA A 8 17.08 -5.08 5.74
N ARG A 9 17.30 -5.00 4.40
CA ARG A 9 17.42 -3.72 3.70
C ARG A 9 16.14 -2.91 3.88
N CYS A 10 16.32 -1.69 4.31
CA CYS A 10 15.23 -0.75 4.58
C CYS A 10 14.27 -1.24 5.66
N ASN A 11 14.73 -2.08 6.60
CA ASN A 11 13.90 -2.53 7.72
C ASN A 11 12.52 -3.08 7.27
N TYR A 12 12.44 -3.89 6.26
CA TYR A 12 11.20 -4.45 5.77
C TYR A 12 10.61 -5.50 6.73
N TYR A 13 9.39 -5.26 7.22
CA TYR A 13 8.58 -6.24 7.93
C TYR A 13 7.24 -6.38 7.22
N PRO A 14 7.03 -7.51 6.54
CA PRO A 14 5.76 -7.76 5.90
C PRO A 14 4.65 -7.85 6.96
N LEU A 15 3.46 -7.35 6.61
CA LEU A 15 2.27 -7.61 7.42
C LEU A 15 1.97 -9.12 7.34
N PRO A 16 1.82 -9.82 8.48
CA PRO A 16 1.40 -11.22 8.46
C PRO A 16 0.03 -11.41 7.79
N ASP A 17 -0.17 -12.51 7.09
CA ASP A 17 -1.41 -12.80 6.37
C ASP A 17 -2.65 -12.72 7.28
N ARG A 18 -2.53 -13.20 8.52
CA ARG A 18 -3.62 -13.14 9.51
C ARG A 18 -4.11 -11.72 9.77
N GLU A 19 -3.20 -10.78 9.92
CA GLU A 19 -3.56 -9.37 10.12
C GLU A 19 -4.15 -8.76 8.85
N ALA A 20 -3.65 -9.12 7.68
CA ALA A 20 -4.22 -8.70 6.41
C ALA A 20 -5.64 -9.25 6.21
N GLU A 21 -5.91 -10.48 6.59
CA GLU A 21 -7.24 -11.10 6.59
C GLU A 21 -8.19 -10.42 7.56
N LEU A 22 -7.72 -10.02 8.76
CA LEU A 22 -8.51 -9.23 9.70
C LEU A 22 -8.90 -7.87 9.11
N ILE A 23 -7.98 -7.19 8.47
CA ILE A 23 -8.27 -5.93 7.76
C ILE A 23 -9.30 -6.19 6.67
N ARG A 24 -9.12 -7.24 5.87
CA ARG A 24 -10.06 -7.64 4.83
C ARG A 24 -11.47 -7.85 5.37
N SER A 25 -11.61 -8.51 6.52
CA SER A 25 -12.90 -8.78 7.16
C SER A 25 -13.64 -7.51 7.61
N CYS A 26 -12.92 -6.42 7.83
CA CYS A 26 -13.49 -5.12 8.21
C CYS A 26 -13.91 -4.26 7.01
N LEU A 27 -13.65 -4.72 5.78
CA LEU A 27 -13.91 -3.97 4.56
C LEU A 27 -15.07 -4.59 3.78
N ALA A 28 -15.94 -3.74 3.25
CA ALA A 28 -16.93 -4.11 2.27
C ALA A 28 -16.61 -3.40 0.94
N PHE A 29 -16.59 -4.17 -0.13
CA PHE A 29 -16.33 -3.64 -1.47
C PHE A 29 -17.60 -3.68 -2.31
N ALA A 30 -17.83 -2.62 -3.07
CA ALA A 30 -18.85 -2.62 -4.11
C ALA A 30 -18.42 -3.53 -5.27
N ASP A 31 -19.40 -3.93 -6.10
CA ASP A 31 -19.14 -4.78 -7.27
C ASP A 31 -18.48 -4.05 -8.43
N GLN A 32 -18.34 -2.74 -8.34
CA GLN A 32 -17.70 -1.91 -9.36
C GLN A 32 -16.19 -1.84 -9.16
N PRO A 33 -15.39 -1.82 -10.25
CA PRO A 33 -13.96 -1.63 -10.19
C PRO A 33 -13.56 -0.36 -9.43
N PHE A 34 -12.55 -0.46 -8.61
CA PHE A 34 -11.95 0.66 -7.91
C PHE A 34 -10.43 0.53 -7.88
N THR A 35 -9.74 1.62 -7.66
CA THR A 35 -8.29 1.65 -7.54
C THR A 35 -7.87 1.55 -6.09
N ALA A 36 -6.87 0.73 -5.81
CA ALA A 36 -6.27 0.56 -4.50
C ALA A 36 -4.77 0.85 -4.58
N LEU A 37 -4.23 1.57 -3.61
CA LEU A 37 -2.83 1.93 -3.53
C LEU A 37 -2.19 1.46 -2.23
N ASP A 38 -1.05 0.81 -2.34
CA ASP A 38 -0.09 0.62 -1.26
C ASP A 38 1.20 1.39 -1.57
N PRO A 39 1.44 2.53 -0.93
CA PRO A 39 2.64 3.33 -1.19
C PRO A 39 3.92 2.74 -0.56
N CYS A 40 3.81 1.67 0.20
CA CYS A 40 4.91 0.92 0.80
C CYS A 40 4.70 -0.57 0.57
N ALA A 41 4.56 -0.96 -0.69
CA ALA A 41 3.98 -2.22 -1.11
C ALA A 41 4.75 -3.48 -0.65
N GLY A 42 6.06 -3.37 -0.40
CA GLY A 42 6.87 -4.54 -0.13
C GLY A 42 6.80 -5.52 -1.29
N GLU A 43 6.52 -6.78 -0.98
CA GLU A 43 6.31 -7.83 -2.00
C GLU A 43 4.85 -7.88 -2.52
N GLY A 44 3.98 -6.96 -2.09
CA GLY A 44 2.60 -6.84 -2.55
C GLY A 44 1.60 -7.76 -1.86
N ARG A 45 2.04 -8.60 -0.93
CA ARG A 45 1.20 -9.63 -0.30
C ARG A 45 0.04 -9.04 0.50
N ALA A 46 0.29 -8.02 1.31
CA ALA A 46 -0.75 -7.40 2.14
C ALA A 46 -1.89 -6.84 1.28
N MET A 47 -1.57 -6.07 0.26
CA MET A 47 -2.58 -5.53 -0.67
C MET A 47 -3.34 -6.63 -1.38
N ALA A 48 -2.68 -7.70 -1.82
CA ALA A 48 -3.32 -8.83 -2.47
C ALA A 48 -4.34 -9.51 -1.55
N VAL A 49 -4.00 -9.75 -0.28
CA VAL A 49 -4.91 -10.36 0.71
C VAL A 49 -6.05 -9.41 1.08
N ILE A 50 -5.76 -8.13 1.36
CA ILE A 50 -6.77 -7.14 1.76
C ILE A 50 -7.83 -6.95 0.68
N THR A 51 -7.45 -7.03 -0.60
CA THR A 51 -8.35 -6.83 -1.74
C THR A 51 -8.80 -8.13 -2.40
N GLU A 52 -8.54 -9.28 -1.77
CA GLU A 52 -8.94 -10.58 -2.31
C GLU A 52 -10.44 -10.64 -2.60
N SER A 53 -10.80 -11.25 -3.72
CA SER A 53 -12.18 -11.37 -4.19
C SER A 53 -12.91 -10.03 -4.39
N SER A 54 -12.19 -8.96 -4.62
CA SER A 54 -12.73 -7.65 -4.97
C SER A 54 -12.34 -7.23 -6.38
N PRO A 55 -13.09 -6.32 -7.02
CA PRO A 55 -12.74 -5.78 -8.33
C PRO A 55 -11.68 -4.68 -8.27
N ALA A 56 -10.73 -4.77 -7.34
CA ALA A 56 -9.68 -3.78 -7.18
C ALA A 56 -8.65 -3.83 -8.31
N ILE A 57 -8.28 -2.66 -8.81
CA ILE A 57 -7.09 -2.45 -9.62
C ILE A 57 -5.98 -2.01 -8.65
N ARG A 58 -4.97 -2.84 -8.49
CA ARG A 58 -3.98 -2.75 -7.43
C ARG A 58 -2.74 -2.02 -7.90
N TYR A 59 -2.38 -0.97 -7.20
CA TYR A 59 -1.17 -0.19 -7.41
C TYR A 59 -0.25 -0.30 -6.21
N GLY A 60 1.04 -0.43 -6.46
CA GLY A 60 2.06 -0.45 -5.42
C GLY A 60 3.23 0.48 -5.75
N ILE A 61 3.83 1.05 -4.72
CA ILE A 61 5.10 1.76 -4.80
C ILE A 61 6.07 1.06 -3.84
N GLU A 62 7.23 0.68 -4.34
CA GLU A 62 8.27 0.04 -3.54
C GLU A 62 9.64 0.57 -3.91
N LEU A 63 10.43 0.92 -2.89
CA LEU A 63 11.76 1.49 -3.07
C LEU A 63 12.80 0.45 -3.50
N ASP A 64 12.72 -0.76 -2.93
CA ASP A 64 13.66 -1.84 -3.19
C ASP A 64 13.31 -2.57 -4.50
N SER A 65 14.31 -2.74 -5.37
CA SER A 65 14.10 -3.33 -6.70
C SER A 65 13.64 -4.79 -6.65
N TYR A 66 14.16 -5.59 -5.73
CA TYR A 66 13.77 -7.00 -5.61
C TYR A 66 12.32 -7.15 -5.13
N ARG A 67 11.94 -6.34 -4.16
CA ARG A 67 10.55 -6.33 -3.66
C ARG A 67 9.59 -5.77 -4.70
N ALA A 68 9.98 -4.72 -5.42
CA ALA A 68 9.17 -4.17 -6.51
C ALA A 68 8.94 -5.20 -7.62
N GLU A 69 9.96 -5.97 -7.99
CA GLU A 69 9.82 -7.07 -8.94
C GLU A 69 8.87 -8.15 -8.42
N ALA A 70 9.01 -8.55 -7.16
CA ALA A 70 8.11 -9.51 -6.54
C ALA A 70 6.65 -8.99 -6.50
N ALA A 71 6.46 -7.73 -6.11
CA ALA A 71 5.16 -7.08 -6.08
C ALA A 71 4.50 -7.02 -7.47
N SER A 72 5.27 -6.81 -8.52
CA SER A 72 4.75 -6.75 -9.90
C SER A 72 4.10 -8.05 -10.38
N LYS A 73 4.39 -9.17 -9.71
CA LYS A 73 3.80 -10.48 -10.00
C LYS A 73 2.42 -10.68 -9.35
N VAL A 74 2.08 -9.88 -8.34
CA VAL A 74 0.82 -10.01 -7.58
C VAL A 74 -0.07 -8.77 -7.65
N LEU A 75 0.49 -7.60 -7.96
CA LEU A 75 -0.26 -6.36 -8.15
C LEU A 75 -0.37 -6.03 -9.65
N ASP A 76 -1.38 -5.24 -10.01
CA ASP A 76 -1.63 -4.87 -11.41
C ASP A 76 -0.60 -3.87 -11.93
N HIS A 77 -0.20 -2.91 -11.08
CA HIS A 77 0.77 -1.87 -11.41
C HIS A 77 1.72 -1.62 -10.26
N VAL A 78 3.02 -1.65 -10.52
CA VAL A 78 4.05 -1.36 -9.53
C VAL A 78 5.05 -0.34 -10.07
N ILE A 79 5.34 0.65 -9.24
CA ILE A 79 6.38 1.64 -9.50
C ILE A 79 7.51 1.39 -8.51
N GLN A 80 8.72 1.18 -9.02
CA GLN A 80 9.91 1.21 -8.18
C GLN A 80 10.32 2.66 -7.94
N GLY A 81 10.30 3.09 -6.69
CA GLY A 81 10.69 4.45 -6.32
C GLY A 81 10.34 4.80 -4.89
N ASP A 82 10.63 6.04 -4.54
CA ASP A 82 10.29 6.60 -3.24
C ASP A 82 8.87 7.16 -3.26
N ALA A 83 8.02 6.64 -2.39
CA ALA A 83 6.63 7.08 -2.25
C ALA A 83 6.52 8.58 -1.90
N LEU A 84 7.52 9.16 -1.25
CA LEU A 84 7.54 10.59 -0.92
C LEU A 84 7.68 11.48 -2.15
N ASN A 85 8.21 10.96 -3.24
CA ASN A 85 8.37 11.65 -4.52
C ASN A 85 7.27 11.28 -5.53
N ALA A 86 6.34 10.43 -5.15
CA ALA A 86 5.23 10.04 -6.00
C ALA A 86 4.13 11.11 -6.00
N HIS A 87 3.52 11.30 -7.15
CA HIS A 87 2.42 12.23 -7.34
C HIS A 87 1.20 11.49 -7.87
N ALA A 88 0.05 11.79 -7.32
CA ALA A 88 -1.23 11.30 -7.80
C ALA A 88 -2.23 12.47 -7.83
N ARG A 89 -3.23 12.35 -8.70
CA ARG A 89 -4.36 13.29 -8.67
C ARG A 89 -5.15 13.11 -7.39
N VAL A 90 -5.78 14.17 -6.93
CA VAL A 90 -6.72 14.10 -5.80
C VAL A 90 -7.83 13.09 -6.14
N GLU A 91 -8.21 12.30 -5.15
CA GLU A 91 -9.27 11.28 -5.28
C GLU A 91 -8.99 10.17 -6.33
N SER A 92 -7.72 9.91 -6.67
CA SER A 92 -7.35 8.87 -7.64
C SER A 92 -7.55 7.44 -7.13
N PHE A 93 -7.58 7.24 -5.82
CA PHE A 93 -7.66 5.92 -5.20
C PHE A 93 -8.87 5.78 -4.29
N GLY A 94 -9.63 4.71 -4.49
CA GLY A 94 -10.78 4.36 -3.64
C GLY A 94 -10.35 3.75 -2.31
N LEU A 95 -9.22 3.05 -2.29
CA LEU A 95 -8.60 2.47 -1.10
C LEU A 95 -7.12 2.82 -1.06
N THR A 96 -6.63 3.26 0.09
CA THR A 96 -5.20 3.36 0.35
C THR A 96 -4.88 2.59 1.61
N TYR A 97 -4.02 1.59 1.49
CA TYR A 97 -3.42 0.87 2.60
C TYR A 97 -1.99 1.36 2.78
N CYS A 98 -1.65 1.81 3.96
CA CYS A 98 -0.32 2.34 4.25
C CYS A 98 0.18 1.80 5.58
N ASN A 99 1.22 1.00 5.52
CA ASN A 99 1.95 0.49 6.68
C ASN A 99 3.43 0.88 6.58
N PRO A 100 3.74 2.19 6.66
CA PRO A 100 5.11 2.66 6.61
C PRO A 100 5.84 2.30 7.88
N ARG A 101 7.10 1.93 7.75
CA ARG A 101 7.94 1.77 8.91
C ARG A 101 8.29 3.09 9.56
N GLN A 102 8.38 3.03 10.88
CA GLN A 102 8.88 4.15 11.69
C GLN A 102 10.39 4.33 11.49
N ARG A 103 10.77 5.03 10.43
CA ARG A 103 12.04 5.76 10.39
C ARG A 103 11.74 7.24 10.45
N ALA A 104 12.71 8.03 10.87
CA ALA A 104 12.60 9.48 11.06
C ALA A 104 12.04 10.29 9.84
N GLY A 105 11.89 9.67 8.68
CA GLY A 105 11.24 10.27 7.49
C GLY A 105 9.79 9.84 7.24
N CYS A 106 9.29 8.77 7.89
CA CYS A 106 7.95 8.25 7.64
C CYS A 106 6.82 9.08 8.23
N ASN A 107 7.11 9.93 9.21
CA ASN A 107 6.13 10.86 9.76
C ASN A 107 5.53 11.81 8.71
N ARG A 108 6.26 12.05 7.62
CA ARG A 108 5.79 12.87 6.51
C ARG A 108 4.70 12.19 5.70
N LEU A 109 4.84 10.89 5.44
CA LEU A 109 3.84 10.11 4.71
C LEU A 109 2.54 9.97 5.51
N ILE A 110 2.64 9.72 6.82
CA ILE A 110 1.48 9.63 7.71
C ILE A 110 0.71 10.95 7.77
N ARG A 111 1.40 12.08 7.80
CA ARG A 111 0.77 13.41 7.78
C ARG A 111 0.03 13.67 6.47
N THR A 112 0.59 13.26 5.34
CA THR A 112 -0.04 13.45 4.02
C THR A 112 -1.29 12.60 3.86
N THR A 113 -1.28 11.35 4.33
CA THR A 113 -2.46 10.47 4.30
C THR A 113 -3.54 10.90 5.30
N GLN A 114 -3.18 11.46 6.46
CA GLN A 114 -4.13 12.02 7.41
C GLN A 114 -4.83 13.27 6.86
N HIS A 115 -4.15 14.11 6.10
CA HIS A 115 -4.76 15.26 5.42
C HIS A 115 -5.76 14.81 4.34
N ALA A 116 -5.42 13.79 3.55
CA ALA A 116 -6.33 13.22 2.57
C ALA A 116 -7.60 12.63 3.23
N ARG A 117 -7.47 11.96 4.38
CA ARG A 117 -8.62 11.47 5.17
C ARG A 117 -9.48 12.58 5.76
N ALA A 118 -8.92 13.72 6.14
CA ALA A 118 -9.67 14.84 6.69
C ALA A 118 -10.57 15.49 5.64
N HIS A 119 -10.18 15.50 4.37
CA HIS A 119 -11.03 16.00 3.28
C HIS A 119 -12.17 15.03 2.90
N LEU A 120 -11.98 13.72 3.07
CA LEU A 120 -13.04 12.73 2.83
C LEU A 120 -14.17 12.75 3.87
N ARG A 121 -13.96 13.37 5.05
CA ARG A 121 -14.98 13.47 6.10
C ARG A 121 -15.90 14.69 6.00
N ARG A 122 -15.72 15.57 5.02
CA ARG A 122 -16.55 16.76 4.83
C ARG A 122 -17.34 16.70 3.54
N ARG A 123 -18.32 15.80 3.46
CA ARG A 123 -19.51 16.02 2.66
C ARG A 123 -20.69 16.17 3.62
N PRO A 124 -21.31 17.34 3.77
CA PRO A 124 -22.65 17.44 4.32
C PRO A 124 -23.59 16.74 3.34
N GLY A 125 -24.49 15.94 3.89
CA GLY A 125 -25.59 15.32 3.16
C GLY A 125 -26.54 16.34 2.54
#